data_fb0b3adbea215de33005004ebef39f8c
#
_entry.id   fb0b3adbea215de33005004ebef39f8c
#
_cell.length_a   1.000
_cell.length_b   1.000
_cell.length_c   1.000
_cell.angle_alpha   90.00
_cell.angle_beta   90.00
_cell.angle_gamma   90.00
#
_symmetry.space_group_name_H-M   'P 1'
#
loop_
_entity.id
_entity.type
_entity.pdbx_description
1 polymer ?
#
loop_
_entity_poly.entity_id
_entity_poly.type
_entity_poly.pdbx_seq_one_letter_code
_entity_poly.pdbx_strand_id
1 'polypeptide(L)'
;MDRNIKDEISNALIKKRIKRKGERREVDISVLQIINEQLENYVASVEADIQKTDKNYSFKPAYRQSTKLTPAHVTDTIIEAYYSKRVFRKDGKMIDNLSSGEKRVILLDIISAFLRKNKPDRELIVAIDEPESSLHISHCYNQFDKINKIATEYNHQLFITTHWYGSLPCLSKGGLVHIDDNSNNLCFELSNYFEDRGQLPEDIQLKGFFDLASSLLYTYRNSDKTMILVEGSEDKKYIEYYLSDLQLNVIPLGGCANVKKVYEYLYGPLSNKELFQKGRIEKRNRIICLVDTDVLCTDMSVSSDVKSHLLFFRRLLHEEDHEVALVKNEDPKKFPTEVEEVLEPKLFYDTLNTLIDIHGTVDQKEVWSAYVFNEHSKTSRIKGDESILIPNKLKRNIASDKNVITGFIDSHKHIIASQYITFPKTGVVPEWLKTLKSLAYNPETPL
;
A
#
# COMPACT_ATOMS: atom_id res chain seq x y z
N MET A 1 -46.75 4.48 10.93
CA MET A 1 -46.49 5.75 10.23
C MET A 1 -47.81 6.29 9.73
N ASP A 2 -48.16 7.51 10.11
CA ASP A 2 -49.47 8.06 9.94
C ASP A 2 -49.83 8.32 8.48
N ARG A 3 -51.06 8.05 8.06
CA ARG A 3 -51.53 8.17 6.65
C ARG A 3 -51.29 9.62 6.12
N ASN A 4 -51.46 10.61 6.98
CA ASN A 4 -51.22 12.03 6.67
C ASN A 4 -49.77 12.34 6.27
N ILE A 5 -48.80 11.73 6.92
CA ILE A 5 -47.37 11.97 6.62
C ILE A 5 -47.03 11.36 5.24
N LYS A 6 -47.62 10.24 4.89
CA LYS A 6 -47.45 9.60 3.59
C LYS A 6 -47.95 10.50 2.46
N ASP A 7 -49.15 11.05 2.65
CA ASP A 7 -49.77 11.96 1.67
C ASP A 7 -49.07 13.31 1.57
N GLU A 8 -48.59 13.86 2.66
CA GLU A 8 -47.80 15.10 2.66
C GLU A 8 -46.45 14.92 1.97
N ILE A 9 -45.73 13.85 2.26
CA ILE A 9 -44.44 13.54 1.63
C ILE A 9 -44.65 13.30 0.12
N SER A 10 -45.66 12.52 -0.24
CA SER A 10 -45.99 12.24 -1.65
C SER A 10 -46.37 13.53 -2.39
N ASN A 11 -47.19 14.37 -1.81
CA ASN A 11 -47.59 15.67 -2.37
C ASN A 11 -46.41 16.65 -2.49
N ALA A 12 -45.56 16.72 -1.46
CA ALA A 12 -44.36 17.56 -1.47
C ALA A 12 -43.36 17.13 -2.56
N LEU A 13 -43.20 15.84 -2.75
CA LEU A 13 -42.28 15.27 -3.74
C LEU A 13 -42.70 15.50 -5.20
N ILE A 14 -44.01 15.56 -5.46
CA ILE A 14 -44.56 15.75 -6.82
C ILE A 14 -44.83 17.23 -7.09
N LYS A 15 -45.47 17.94 -6.15
CA LYS A 15 -45.99 19.31 -6.38
C LYS A 15 -44.95 20.40 -6.16
N LYS A 16 -43.95 20.17 -5.30
CA LYS A 16 -42.88 21.13 -5.06
C LYS A 16 -41.89 21.06 -6.21
N ARG A 17 -41.92 22.07 -7.08
CA ARG A 17 -40.98 22.21 -8.20
C ARG A 17 -39.86 23.17 -7.83
N ILE A 18 -38.67 22.83 -8.24
CA ILE A 18 -37.45 23.62 -8.02
C ILE A 18 -36.94 24.06 -9.39
N LYS A 19 -36.63 25.33 -9.53
CA LYS A 19 -36.02 25.85 -10.74
C LYS A 19 -34.55 25.47 -10.77
N ARG A 20 -34.16 24.70 -11.78
CA ARG A 20 -32.78 24.31 -12.04
C ARG A 20 -32.26 25.13 -13.23
N LYS A 21 -31.16 25.82 -13.03
CA LYS A 21 -30.49 26.55 -14.11
C LYS A 21 -29.84 25.54 -15.05
N GLY A 22 -30.42 25.32 -16.21
CA GLY A 22 -29.81 24.50 -17.27
C GLY A 22 -28.93 25.40 -18.17
N GLU A 23 -28.09 24.80 -19.00
CA GLU A 23 -27.16 25.51 -19.89
C GLU A 23 -27.85 26.47 -20.89
N ARG A 24 -29.14 26.29 -21.20
CA ARG A 24 -29.92 27.12 -22.15
C ARG A 24 -31.29 27.58 -21.67
N ARG A 25 -31.87 26.95 -20.60
CA ARG A 25 -33.19 27.31 -20.06
C ARG A 25 -33.35 26.85 -18.62
N GLU A 26 -34.13 27.61 -17.82
CA GLU A 26 -34.61 27.13 -16.52
C GLU A 26 -35.64 26.03 -16.74
N VAL A 27 -35.46 24.89 -16.10
CA VAL A 27 -36.35 23.72 -16.17
C VAL A 27 -36.94 23.48 -14.77
N ASP A 28 -38.28 23.44 -14.71
CA ASP A 28 -38.98 23.06 -13.49
C ASP A 28 -38.96 21.54 -13.31
N ILE A 29 -38.26 21.06 -12.32
CA ILE A 29 -38.18 19.64 -11.99
C ILE A 29 -38.77 19.36 -10.61
N SER A 30 -39.40 18.19 -10.46
CA SER A 30 -39.96 17.77 -9.17
C SER A 30 -38.86 17.32 -8.21
N VAL A 31 -39.12 17.43 -6.89
CA VAL A 31 -38.20 16.95 -5.85
C VAL A 31 -37.90 15.47 -6.03
N LEU A 32 -38.90 14.68 -6.42
CA LEU A 32 -38.73 13.26 -6.70
C LEU A 32 -37.74 12.98 -7.84
N GLN A 33 -37.78 13.81 -8.90
CA GLN A 33 -36.81 13.70 -10.00
C GLN A 33 -35.39 14.01 -9.50
N ILE A 34 -35.22 15.06 -8.69
CA ILE A 34 -33.93 15.42 -8.09
C ILE A 34 -33.41 14.27 -7.22
N ILE A 35 -34.28 13.69 -6.37
CA ILE A 35 -33.90 12.57 -5.51
C ILE A 35 -33.45 11.39 -6.37
N ASN A 36 -34.21 11.00 -7.38
CA ASN A 36 -33.85 9.90 -8.26
C ASN A 36 -32.51 10.15 -8.97
N GLU A 37 -32.29 11.35 -9.50
CA GLU A 37 -31.01 11.72 -10.11
C GLU A 37 -29.85 11.66 -9.12
N GLN A 38 -30.04 12.20 -7.91
CA GLN A 38 -29.00 12.18 -6.89
C GLN A 38 -28.67 10.75 -6.41
N LEU A 39 -29.68 9.92 -6.23
CA LEU A 39 -29.50 8.52 -5.85
C LEU A 39 -28.78 7.72 -6.94
N GLU A 40 -29.15 7.92 -8.21
CA GLU A 40 -28.47 7.25 -9.32
C GLU A 40 -27.02 7.72 -9.45
N ASN A 41 -26.75 9.02 -9.32
CA ASN A 41 -25.41 9.57 -9.31
C ASN A 41 -24.58 9.01 -8.13
N TYR A 42 -25.21 8.91 -6.96
CA TYR A 42 -24.56 8.34 -5.79
C TYR A 42 -24.18 6.87 -6.00
N VAL A 43 -25.12 6.07 -6.48
CA VAL A 43 -24.88 4.63 -6.76
C VAL A 43 -23.80 4.47 -7.83
N ALA A 44 -23.83 5.26 -8.91
CA ALA A 44 -22.80 5.23 -9.94
C ALA A 44 -21.42 5.61 -9.40
N SER A 45 -21.38 6.59 -8.49
CA SER A 45 -20.13 7.01 -7.84
C SER A 45 -19.58 5.92 -6.90
N VAL A 46 -20.45 5.25 -6.12
CA VAL A 46 -20.04 4.12 -5.27
C VAL A 46 -19.58 2.94 -6.12
N GLU A 47 -20.31 2.63 -7.20
CA GLU A 47 -19.91 1.58 -8.15
C GLU A 47 -18.53 1.87 -8.75
N ALA A 48 -18.29 3.08 -9.20
CA ALA A 48 -17.00 3.50 -9.75
C ALA A 48 -15.86 3.39 -8.70
N ASP A 49 -16.14 3.72 -7.44
CA ASP A 49 -15.16 3.59 -6.37
C ASP A 49 -14.86 2.13 -6.01
N ILE A 50 -15.87 1.28 -6.00
CA ILE A 50 -15.69 -0.17 -5.77
C ILE A 50 -14.95 -0.81 -6.95
N GLN A 51 -15.26 -0.40 -8.18
CA GLN A 51 -14.61 -0.89 -9.40
C GLN A 51 -13.12 -0.50 -9.50
N LYS A 52 -12.64 0.49 -8.74
CA LYS A 52 -11.21 0.75 -8.58
C LYS A 52 -10.50 -0.39 -7.85
N THR A 53 -11.21 -1.11 -7.01
CA THR A 53 -10.69 -2.27 -6.27
C THR A 53 -10.85 -3.56 -7.08
N ASP A 54 -12.02 -3.77 -7.70
CA ASP A 54 -12.29 -4.90 -8.57
C ASP A 54 -13.36 -4.49 -9.61
N LYS A 55 -13.01 -4.55 -10.90
CA LYS A 55 -13.87 -4.13 -12.02
C LYS A 55 -15.13 -4.99 -12.23
N ASN A 56 -15.20 -6.15 -11.56
CA ASN A 56 -16.33 -7.08 -11.72
C ASN A 56 -17.54 -6.73 -10.86
N TYR A 57 -17.46 -5.72 -10.00
CA TYR A 57 -18.61 -5.25 -9.23
C TYR A 57 -19.56 -4.39 -10.06
N SER A 58 -20.87 -4.57 -9.85
CA SER A 58 -21.89 -3.72 -10.45
C SER A 58 -23.17 -3.67 -9.63
N PHE A 59 -23.83 -2.51 -9.61
CA PHE A 59 -25.19 -2.37 -9.08
C PHE A 59 -26.18 -2.50 -10.22
N LYS A 60 -27.00 -3.57 -10.20
CA LYS A 60 -28.03 -3.80 -11.22
C LYS A 60 -29.37 -4.03 -10.56
N PRO A 61 -30.48 -3.68 -11.24
CA PRO A 61 -31.82 -4.02 -10.75
C PRO A 61 -31.95 -5.53 -10.53
N ALA A 62 -32.64 -5.92 -9.47
CA ALA A 62 -32.91 -7.32 -9.19
C ALA A 62 -33.77 -7.96 -10.29
N TYR A 63 -34.70 -7.21 -10.86
CA TYR A 63 -35.63 -7.61 -11.91
C TYR A 63 -35.71 -6.53 -13.01
N ARG A 64 -36.41 -6.83 -14.11
CA ARG A 64 -36.65 -5.88 -15.23
C ARG A 64 -37.62 -4.74 -14.85
N GLN A 65 -37.53 -4.20 -13.64
CA GLN A 65 -38.34 -3.09 -13.18
C GLN A 65 -37.53 -1.78 -13.12
N SER A 66 -38.25 -0.66 -13.17
CA SER A 66 -37.64 0.65 -13.02
C SER A 66 -36.94 0.78 -11.65
N THR A 67 -35.72 1.27 -11.65
CA THR A 67 -34.99 1.60 -10.41
C THR A 67 -35.41 2.94 -9.81
N LYS A 68 -36.25 3.71 -10.53
CA LYS A 68 -36.73 5.02 -10.10
C LYS A 68 -37.77 4.88 -8.99
N LEU A 69 -37.63 5.71 -7.98
CA LEU A 69 -38.62 5.83 -6.92
C LEU A 69 -39.87 6.50 -7.47
N THR A 70 -41.03 5.89 -7.16
CA THR A 70 -42.33 6.55 -7.35
C THR A 70 -42.77 7.20 -6.04
N PRO A 71 -43.73 8.16 -6.05
CA PRO A 71 -44.24 8.75 -4.83
C PRO A 71 -44.73 7.74 -3.80
N ALA A 72 -45.36 6.67 -4.27
CA ALA A 72 -45.82 5.57 -3.43
C ALA A 72 -44.69 4.78 -2.80
N HIS A 73 -43.58 4.63 -3.52
CA HIS A 73 -42.37 3.96 -2.99
C HIS A 73 -41.64 4.81 -1.95
N VAL A 74 -41.69 6.15 -2.09
CA VAL A 74 -41.00 7.05 -1.15
C VAL A 74 -41.65 7.01 0.23
N THR A 75 -42.95 6.91 0.27
CA THR A 75 -43.69 6.90 1.54
C THR A 75 -43.58 5.59 2.30
N ASP A 76 -43.61 4.46 1.63
CA ASP A 76 -43.57 3.18 2.32
C ASP A 76 -42.19 2.72 2.69
N THR A 77 -41.21 3.11 1.92
CA THR A 77 -39.88 2.54 2.05
C THR A 77 -38.78 3.46 1.52
N ILE A 78 -38.65 4.72 1.97
CA ILE A 78 -37.53 5.57 1.52
C ILE A 78 -36.21 4.80 1.61
N ILE A 79 -36.00 4.15 2.72
CA ILE A 79 -34.80 3.33 2.93
C ILE A 79 -34.92 1.96 2.24
N GLU A 80 -36.04 1.26 2.45
CA GLU A 80 -36.25 -0.08 1.94
C GLU A 80 -36.38 -0.13 0.41
N ALA A 81 -37.10 0.83 -0.19
CA ALA A 81 -37.19 0.96 -1.64
C ALA A 81 -35.87 1.33 -2.30
N TYR A 82 -35.01 2.06 -1.61
CA TYR A 82 -33.70 2.44 -2.10
C TYR A 82 -32.76 1.22 -2.20
N TYR A 83 -32.76 0.36 -1.19
CA TYR A 83 -31.90 -0.82 -1.16
C TYR A 83 -32.55 -2.07 -1.81
N SER A 84 -33.86 -2.28 -1.68
CA SER A 84 -34.51 -3.49 -2.15
C SER A 84 -34.57 -3.65 -3.66
N LYS A 85 -34.51 -2.55 -4.41
CA LYS A 85 -34.55 -2.59 -5.88
C LYS A 85 -33.18 -2.80 -6.53
N ARG A 86 -32.11 -2.77 -5.76
CA ARG A 86 -30.75 -2.97 -6.22
C ARG A 86 -30.15 -4.15 -5.51
N VAL A 87 -29.70 -5.11 -6.30
CA VAL A 87 -28.96 -6.25 -5.78
C VAL A 87 -27.50 -6.05 -6.08
N PHE A 88 -26.71 -6.04 -5.03
CA PHE A 88 -25.28 -5.99 -5.16
C PHE A 88 -24.76 -7.33 -5.70
N ARG A 89 -23.97 -7.29 -6.77
CA ARG A 89 -23.47 -8.48 -7.45
C ARG A 89 -21.95 -8.39 -7.63
N LYS A 90 -21.32 -9.55 -7.57
CA LYS A 90 -19.92 -9.74 -7.96
C LYS A 90 -19.86 -10.74 -9.10
N ASP A 91 -19.16 -10.42 -10.19
CA ASP A 91 -19.05 -11.28 -11.38
C ASP A 91 -20.41 -11.81 -11.90
N GLY A 92 -21.43 -10.95 -11.83
CA GLY A 92 -22.81 -11.33 -12.23
C GLY A 92 -23.58 -12.18 -11.21
N LYS A 93 -22.94 -12.72 -10.17
CA LYS A 93 -23.58 -13.52 -9.12
C LYS A 93 -24.14 -12.63 -8.01
N MET A 94 -25.29 -13.00 -7.47
CA MET A 94 -25.83 -12.36 -6.25
C MET A 94 -24.93 -12.68 -5.05
N ILE A 95 -24.81 -11.74 -4.10
CA ILE A 95 -24.01 -11.95 -2.88
C ILE A 95 -24.47 -13.18 -2.11
N ASP A 96 -25.78 -13.43 -2.06
CA ASP A 96 -26.33 -14.57 -1.33
C ASP A 96 -25.82 -15.91 -1.83
N ASN A 97 -25.45 -15.99 -3.11
CA ASN A 97 -24.93 -17.19 -3.78
C ASN A 97 -23.39 -17.33 -3.68
N LEU A 98 -22.74 -16.45 -2.93
CA LEU A 98 -21.29 -16.50 -2.73
C LEU A 98 -20.94 -17.25 -1.43
N SER A 99 -19.73 -17.77 -1.39
CA SER A 99 -19.19 -18.39 -0.18
C SER A 99 -19.04 -17.36 0.97
N SER A 100 -18.94 -17.85 2.19
CA SER A 100 -18.73 -16.98 3.38
C SER A 100 -17.48 -16.13 3.26
N GLY A 101 -16.39 -16.69 2.74
CA GLY A 101 -15.15 -15.96 2.51
C GLY A 101 -15.30 -14.84 1.46
N GLU A 102 -15.97 -15.12 0.32
CA GLU A 102 -16.24 -14.10 -0.69
C GLU A 102 -17.13 -12.97 -0.15
N LYS A 103 -18.13 -13.30 0.68
CA LYS A 103 -18.98 -12.29 1.34
C LYS A 103 -18.19 -11.38 2.26
N ARG A 104 -17.23 -11.91 3.03
CA ARG A 104 -16.33 -11.11 3.88
C ARG A 104 -15.44 -10.17 3.07
N VAL A 105 -14.84 -10.65 2.00
CA VAL A 105 -14.04 -9.81 1.09
C VAL A 105 -14.88 -8.65 0.55
N ILE A 106 -16.09 -8.93 0.08
CA ILE A 106 -17.01 -7.90 -0.43
C ILE A 106 -17.37 -6.88 0.65
N LEU A 107 -17.67 -7.35 1.86
CA LEU A 107 -18.01 -6.44 2.97
C LEU A 107 -16.88 -5.44 3.24
N LEU A 108 -15.64 -5.91 3.26
CA LEU A 108 -14.48 -5.03 3.46
C LEU A 108 -14.21 -4.11 2.27
N ASP A 109 -14.47 -4.56 1.03
CA ASP A 109 -14.41 -3.70 -0.15
C ASP A 109 -15.45 -2.57 -0.06
N ILE A 110 -16.67 -2.87 0.40
CA ILE A 110 -17.72 -1.89 0.64
C ILE A 110 -17.31 -0.89 1.72
N ILE A 111 -16.85 -1.38 2.89
CA ILE A 111 -16.39 -0.53 3.99
C ILE A 111 -15.28 0.42 3.51
N SER A 112 -14.28 -0.10 2.82
CA SER A 112 -13.18 0.70 2.28
C SER A 112 -13.65 1.75 1.27
N ALA A 113 -14.63 1.42 0.41
CA ALA A 113 -15.21 2.35 -0.53
C ALA A 113 -16.01 3.47 0.17
N PHE A 114 -16.78 3.15 1.21
CA PHE A 114 -17.48 4.15 2.01
C PHE A 114 -16.53 5.10 2.75
N LEU A 115 -15.49 4.56 3.37
CA LEU A 115 -14.49 5.35 4.10
C LEU A 115 -13.71 6.29 3.16
N ARG A 116 -13.37 5.84 1.96
CA ARG A 116 -12.73 6.67 0.93
C ARG A 116 -13.61 7.85 0.48
N LYS A 117 -14.89 7.56 0.25
CA LYS A 117 -15.82 8.53 -0.32
C LYS A 117 -16.27 9.58 0.69
N ASN A 118 -16.57 9.14 1.86
CA ASN A 118 -17.03 9.98 2.96
C ASN A 118 -15.83 10.21 3.88
N LYS A 119 -14.88 11.11 3.50
CA LYS A 119 -13.89 11.57 4.48
C LYS A 119 -14.68 12.17 5.63
N PRO A 120 -14.95 11.43 6.71
CA PRO A 120 -15.73 11.97 7.82
C PRO A 120 -14.90 13.08 8.46
N ASP A 121 -15.54 14.17 8.85
CA ASP A 121 -14.91 15.21 9.66
C ASP A 121 -14.48 14.70 11.04
N ARG A 122 -14.68 13.41 11.30
CA ARG A 122 -14.38 12.74 12.57
C ARG A 122 -13.63 11.45 12.30
N GLU A 123 -12.65 11.16 13.13
CA GLU A 123 -12.01 9.86 13.20
C GLU A 123 -13.03 8.80 13.60
N LEU A 124 -12.98 7.67 12.90
CA LEU A 124 -13.83 6.51 13.19
C LEU A 124 -13.00 5.43 13.85
N ILE A 125 -13.65 4.68 14.74
CA ILE A 125 -13.13 3.43 15.28
C ILE A 125 -13.76 2.29 14.50
N VAL A 126 -12.92 1.48 13.83
CA VAL A 126 -13.34 0.31 13.06
C VAL A 126 -12.83 -0.93 13.77
N ALA A 127 -13.73 -1.78 14.22
CA ALA A 127 -13.40 -3.07 14.84
C ALA A 127 -13.76 -4.21 13.90
N ILE A 128 -12.81 -5.13 13.67
CA ILE A 128 -12.99 -6.28 12.77
C ILE A 128 -12.53 -7.52 13.51
N ASP A 129 -13.44 -8.47 13.66
CA ASP A 129 -13.20 -9.74 14.33
C ASP A 129 -12.86 -10.81 13.31
N GLU A 130 -11.70 -11.44 13.46
CA GLU A 130 -11.17 -12.52 12.61
C GLU A 130 -11.42 -12.31 11.10
N PRO A 131 -10.87 -11.26 10.49
CA PRO A 131 -11.10 -10.98 9.05
C PRO A 131 -10.68 -12.14 8.13
N GLU A 132 -9.78 -13.00 8.57
CA GLU A 132 -9.33 -14.20 7.85
C GLU A 132 -10.28 -15.39 7.95
N SER A 133 -11.21 -15.39 8.89
CA SER A 133 -12.13 -16.52 9.10
C SER A 133 -12.91 -16.84 7.83
N SER A 134 -12.91 -18.10 7.42
CA SER A 134 -13.49 -18.60 6.16
C SER A 134 -12.77 -18.13 4.87
N LEU A 135 -11.63 -17.47 4.98
CA LEU A 135 -10.79 -17.17 3.83
C LEU A 135 -9.78 -18.29 3.58
N HIS A 136 -9.51 -18.54 2.30
CA HIS A 136 -8.34 -19.34 1.96
C HIS A 136 -7.07 -18.52 2.21
N ILE A 137 -6.01 -19.14 2.71
CA ILE A 137 -4.73 -18.47 3.10
C ILE A 137 -4.19 -17.54 2.02
N SER A 138 -4.45 -17.86 0.75
CA SER A 138 -4.08 -17.05 -0.41
C SER A 138 -4.65 -15.64 -0.45
N HIS A 139 -5.79 -15.43 0.19
CA HIS A 139 -6.47 -14.15 0.19
C HIS A 139 -6.16 -13.33 1.44
N CYS A 140 -5.57 -13.96 2.48
CA CYS A 140 -5.33 -13.31 3.76
C CYS A 140 -4.45 -12.07 3.61
N TYR A 141 -3.28 -12.17 2.96
CA TYR A 141 -2.39 -11.02 2.78
C TYR A 141 -3.10 -9.83 2.12
N ASN A 142 -3.75 -10.05 0.98
CA ASN A 142 -4.45 -8.99 0.26
C ASN A 142 -5.59 -8.37 1.09
N GLN A 143 -6.22 -9.18 1.92
CA GLN A 143 -7.30 -8.73 2.78
C GLN A 143 -6.77 -7.85 3.91
N PHE A 144 -5.71 -8.28 4.58
CA PHE A 144 -5.07 -7.49 5.64
C PHE A 144 -4.43 -6.21 5.10
N ASP A 145 -3.84 -6.22 3.91
CA ASP A 145 -3.34 -4.99 3.25
C ASP A 145 -4.48 -3.97 3.03
N LYS A 146 -5.65 -4.42 2.57
CA LYS A 146 -6.83 -3.55 2.42
C LYS A 146 -7.32 -2.98 3.76
N ILE A 147 -7.34 -3.82 4.80
CA ILE A 147 -7.75 -3.40 6.15
C ILE A 147 -6.75 -2.39 6.71
N ASN A 148 -5.46 -2.63 6.56
CA ASN A 148 -4.41 -1.73 7.05
C ASN A 148 -4.52 -0.33 6.41
N LYS A 149 -4.96 -0.22 5.15
CA LYS A 149 -5.21 1.07 4.49
C LYS A 149 -6.28 1.91 5.18
N ILE A 150 -7.20 1.30 5.91
CA ILE A 150 -8.21 2.03 6.72
C ILE A 150 -7.52 2.91 7.77
N ALA A 151 -6.47 2.39 8.41
CA ALA A 151 -5.69 3.15 9.37
C ALA A 151 -4.67 4.09 8.69
N THR A 152 -3.92 3.60 7.69
CA THR A 152 -2.77 4.31 7.13
C THR A 152 -3.13 5.39 6.09
N GLU A 153 -4.16 5.14 5.28
CA GLU A 153 -4.55 6.07 4.19
C GLU A 153 -5.78 6.90 4.55
N TYR A 154 -6.71 6.36 5.37
CA TYR A 154 -7.95 7.05 5.72
C TYR A 154 -7.92 7.66 7.12
N ASN A 155 -6.83 7.46 7.86
CA ASN A 155 -6.59 8.03 9.20
C ASN A 155 -7.69 7.67 10.21
N HIS A 156 -8.08 6.40 10.25
CA HIS A 156 -9.04 5.87 11.21
C HIS A 156 -8.37 4.92 12.18
N GLN A 157 -8.91 4.82 13.40
CA GLN A 157 -8.43 3.84 14.37
C GLN A 157 -8.99 2.46 14.04
N LEU A 158 -8.11 1.44 14.02
CA LEU A 158 -8.45 0.09 13.65
C LEU A 158 -8.14 -0.88 14.81
N PHE A 159 -9.12 -1.72 15.16
CA PHE A 159 -8.95 -2.85 16.07
C PHE A 159 -9.23 -4.14 15.30
N ILE A 160 -8.31 -5.08 15.37
CA ILE A 160 -8.43 -6.39 14.71
C ILE A 160 -8.15 -7.49 15.73
N THR A 161 -9.02 -8.49 15.78
CA THR A 161 -8.66 -9.79 16.36
C THR A 161 -8.28 -10.74 15.23
N THR A 162 -7.26 -11.56 15.40
CA THR A 162 -6.81 -12.46 14.34
C THR A 162 -6.04 -13.66 14.88
N HIS A 163 -6.18 -14.78 14.20
CA HIS A 163 -5.33 -15.96 14.31
C HIS A 163 -4.37 -16.12 13.12
N TRP A 164 -4.38 -15.18 12.16
CA TRP A 164 -3.45 -15.15 11.05
C TRP A 164 -2.33 -14.15 11.31
N TYR A 165 -1.16 -14.67 11.64
CA TYR A 165 -0.01 -13.86 12.06
C TYR A 165 0.84 -13.35 10.88
N GLY A 166 0.51 -13.70 9.64
CA GLY A 166 1.27 -13.30 8.45
C GLY A 166 1.26 -11.79 8.16
N SER A 167 0.38 -11.01 8.80
CA SER A 167 0.41 -9.54 8.68
C SER A 167 1.45 -8.88 9.58
N LEU A 168 1.81 -9.50 10.72
CA LEU A 168 2.67 -8.87 11.73
C LEU A 168 4.01 -8.37 11.16
N PRO A 169 4.74 -9.14 10.34
CA PRO A 169 5.98 -8.65 9.74
C PRO A 169 5.83 -7.46 8.78
N CYS A 170 4.60 -7.18 8.34
CA CYS A 170 4.31 -6.11 7.37
C CYS A 170 3.78 -4.82 8.02
N LEU A 171 3.54 -4.84 9.33
CA LEU A 171 2.99 -3.71 10.07
C LEU A 171 4.11 -2.93 10.76
N SER A 172 4.11 -1.62 10.61
CA SER A 172 5.12 -0.73 11.18
C SER A 172 4.58 0.22 12.26
N LYS A 173 3.26 0.25 12.47
CA LYS A 173 2.61 1.15 13.44
C LYS A 173 1.43 0.47 14.11
N GLY A 174 1.25 0.76 15.39
CA GLY A 174 0.15 0.27 16.21
C GLY A 174 0.62 -0.62 17.35
N GLY A 175 -0.31 -1.09 18.16
CA GLY A 175 -0.06 -2.00 19.28
C GLY A 175 -0.53 -3.41 18.97
N LEU A 176 0.24 -4.40 19.36
CA LEU A 176 -0.13 -5.80 19.39
C LEU A 176 -0.37 -6.22 20.84
N VAL A 177 -1.53 -6.81 21.10
CA VAL A 177 -1.84 -7.43 22.39
C VAL A 177 -1.99 -8.93 22.18
N HIS A 178 -1.06 -9.70 22.71
CA HIS A 178 -1.17 -11.15 22.76
C HIS A 178 -1.92 -11.55 24.04
N ILE A 179 -3.03 -12.25 23.87
CA ILE A 179 -3.89 -12.70 24.96
C ILE A 179 -3.63 -14.20 25.14
N ASP A 180 -3.19 -14.59 26.33
CA ASP A 180 -2.95 -15.98 26.71
C ASP A 180 -3.98 -16.41 27.77
N ASP A 181 -4.33 -17.70 27.78
CA ASP A 181 -5.25 -18.31 28.74
C ASP A 181 -4.77 -18.16 30.21
N ASN A 182 -3.47 -17.97 30.42
CA ASN A 182 -2.86 -17.79 31.74
C ASN A 182 -2.88 -16.35 32.26
N SER A 183 -3.61 -15.44 31.62
CA SER A 183 -3.75 -14.02 32.00
C SER A 183 -2.47 -13.18 31.90
N ASN A 184 -1.42 -13.68 31.27
CA ASN A 184 -0.19 -12.94 30.97
C ASN A 184 -0.34 -12.26 29.60
N ASN A 185 -1.08 -11.14 29.57
CA ASN A 185 -1.20 -10.37 28.34
C ASN A 185 0.13 -9.68 28.03
N LEU A 186 0.70 -9.96 26.87
CA LEU A 186 1.88 -9.27 26.36
C LEU A 186 1.45 -8.15 25.43
N CYS A 187 2.00 -6.96 25.65
CA CYS A 187 1.72 -5.78 24.83
C CYS A 187 2.99 -5.33 24.12
N PHE A 188 2.92 -5.15 22.82
CA PHE A 188 4.04 -4.76 21.98
C PHE A 188 3.66 -3.57 21.12
N GLU A 189 4.59 -2.64 20.90
CA GLU A 189 4.50 -1.65 19.83
C GLU A 189 4.98 -2.28 18.53
N LEU A 190 4.15 -2.22 17.47
CA LEU A 190 4.51 -2.80 16.17
C LEU A 190 5.71 -2.12 15.51
N SER A 191 6.01 -0.86 15.85
CA SER A 191 7.24 -0.19 15.45
C SER A 191 8.50 -0.87 15.96
N ASN A 192 8.39 -1.53 17.11
CA ASN A 192 9.50 -2.25 17.75
C ASN A 192 9.37 -3.78 17.59
N TYR A 193 8.48 -4.23 16.69
CA TYR A 193 8.19 -5.66 16.51
C TYR A 193 9.44 -6.52 16.34
N PHE A 194 10.47 -6.00 15.69
CA PHE A 194 11.73 -6.72 15.48
C PHE A 194 12.53 -6.96 16.75
N GLU A 195 12.57 -5.95 17.60
CA GLU A 195 13.32 -6.00 18.85
C GLU A 195 12.58 -6.85 19.88
N ASP A 196 11.26 -6.68 19.92
CA ASP A 196 10.40 -7.29 20.94
C ASP A 196 9.84 -8.67 20.58
N ARG A 197 9.88 -9.08 19.31
CA ARG A 197 9.32 -10.35 18.84
C ARG A 197 9.86 -11.59 19.57
N GLY A 198 11.08 -11.51 20.10
CA GLY A 198 11.67 -12.58 20.92
C GLY A 198 10.88 -12.90 22.19
N GLN A 199 10.01 -12.00 22.63
CA GLN A 199 9.11 -12.18 23.77
C GLN A 199 7.79 -12.88 23.37
N LEU A 200 7.45 -12.91 22.09
CA LEU A 200 6.29 -13.66 21.59
C LEU A 200 6.57 -15.16 21.65
N PRO A 201 5.56 -15.99 21.87
CA PRO A 201 5.67 -17.43 21.74
C PRO A 201 6.32 -17.84 20.42
N GLU A 202 7.22 -18.83 20.47
CA GLU A 202 8.03 -19.23 19.30
C GLU A 202 7.18 -19.72 18.12
N ASP A 203 6.08 -20.40 18.43
CA ASP A 203 5.10 -20.86 17.44
C ASP A 203 4.43 -19.71 16.68
N ILE A 204 4.14 -18.58 17.35
CA ILE A 204 3.57 -17.38 16.71
C ILE A 204 4.58 -16.74 15.76
N GLN A 205 5.84 -16.65 16.18
CA GLN A 205 6.89 -16.09 15.35
C GLN A 205 7.10 -16.91 14.07
N LEU A 206 7.19 -18.23 14.22
CA LEU A 206 7.36 -19.15 13.10
C LEU A 206 6.14 -19.16 12.17
N LYS A 207 4.94 -19.25 12.76
CA LYS A 207 3.68 -19.26 12.00
C LYS A 207 3.47 -17.98 11.21
N GLY A 208 3.82 -16.81 11.76
CA GLY A 208 3.68 -15.53 11.07
C GLY A 208 4.40 -15.50 9.72
N PHE A 209 5.65 -15.92 9.68
CA PHE A 209 6.40 -15.97 8.42
C PHE A 209 5.92 -17.07 7.48
N PHE A 210 5.53 -18.23 8.01
CA PHE A 210 4.99 -19.31 7.19
C PHE A 210 3.67 -18.93 6.55
N ASP A 211 2.76 -18.32 7.29
CA ASP A 211 1.47 -17.84 6.81
C ASP A 211 1.65 -16.77 5.71
N LEU A 212 2.57 -15.83 5.94
CA LEU A 212 2.90 -14.81 4.96
C LEU A 212 3.47 -15.41 3.68
N ALA A 213 4.52 -16.22 3.79
CA ALA A 213 5.17 -16.86 2.63
C ALA A 213 4.20 -17.72 1.82
N SER A 214 3.33 -18.47 2.50
CA SER A 214 2.30 -19.30 1.87
C SER A 214 1.29 -18.45 1.10
N SER A 215 0.85 -17.33 1.67
CA SER A 215 -0.06 -16.39 1.03
C SER A 215 0.59 -15.70 -0.18
N LEU A 216 1.84 -15.28 -0.05
CA LEU A 216 2.61 -14.67 -1.14
C LEU A 216 2.83 -15.66 -2.29
N LEU A 217 3.22 -16.89 -1.98
CA LEU A 217 3.44 -17.93 -2.98
C LEU A 217 2.17 -18.24 -3.78
N TYR A 218 1.02 -18.29 -3.11
CA TYR A 218 -0.25 -18.49 -3.79
C TYR A 218 -0.63 -17.29 -4.65
N THR A 219 -0.49 -16.06 -4.14
CA THR A 219 -0.75 -14.83 -4.89
C THR A 219 0.16 -14.77 -6.13
N TYR A 220 1.43 -15.12 -5.99
CA TYR A 220 2.38 -15.23 -7.08
C TYR A 220 1.92 -16.23 -8.16
N ARG A 221 1.42 -17.40 -7.75
CA ARG A 221 0.93 -18.45 -8.69
C ARG A 221 -0.28 -18.00 -9.51
N ASN A 222 -1.14 -17.17 -8.93
CA ASN A 222 -2.41 -16.76 -9.52
C ASN A 222 -2.42 -15.33 -10.07
N SER A 223 -1.27 -14.66 -10.08
CA SER A 223 -1.10 -13.31 -10.62
C SER A 223 -0.03 -13.31 -11.69
N ASP A 224 -0.17 -12.44 -12.68
CA ASP A 224 0.87 -12.16 -13.68
C ASP A 224 1.78 -10.99 -13.27
N LYS A 225 1.60 -10.46 -12.06
CA LYS A 225 2.42 -9.37 -11.52
C LYS A 225 3.72 -9.90 -10.95
N THR A 226 4.83 -9.23 -11.22
CA THR A 226 6.08 -9.42 -10.50
C THR A 226 5.93 -8.88 -9.07
N MET A 227 6.39 -9.65 -8.08
CA MET A 227 6.41 -9.22 -6.69
C MET A 227 7.79 -8.68 -6.33
N ILE A 228 7.83 -7.53 -5.65
CA ILE A 228 9.03 -6.95 -5.09
C ILE A 228 8.84 -6.85 -3.59
N LEU A 229 9.62 -7.61 -2.84
CA LEU A 229 9.60 -7.62 -1.38
C LEU A 229 10.69 -6.67 -0.91
N VAL A 230 10.31 -5.63 -0.17
CA VAL A 230 11.18 -4.54 0.26
C VAL A 230 11.19 -4.39 1.77
N GLU A 231 12.11 -3.61 2.30
CA GLU A 231 12.24 -3.39 3.73
C GLU A 231 11.13 -2.51 4.28
N GLY A 232 10.92 -1.34 3.67
CA GLY A 232 10.05 -0.30 4.20
C GLY A 232 8.90 0.12 3.28
N SER A 233 7.99 0.87 3.86
CA SER A 233 6.90 1.52 3.12
C SER A 233 7.42 2.66 2.23
N GLU A 234 8.57 3.20 2.55
CA GLU A 234 9.29 4.24 1.83
C GLU A 234 9.82 3.68 0.50
N ASP A 235 10.49 2.53 0.52
CA ASP A 235 10.97 1.81 -0.65
C ASP A 235 9.81 1.55 -1.63
N LYS A 236 8.68 1.07 -1.09
CA LYS A 236 7.47 0.86 -1.89
C LYS A 236 7.04 2.13 -2.61
N LYS A 237 6.99 3.27 -1.91
CA LYS A 237 6.57 4.55 -2.49
C LYS A 237 7.50 4.97 -3.63
N TYR A 238 8.82 4.87 -3.43
CA TYR A 238 9.81 5.23 -4.46
C TYR A 238 9.71 4.32 -5.68
N ILE A 239 9.64 3.00 -5.48
CA ILE A 239 9.52 2.04 -6.58
C ILE A 239 8.22 2.25 -7.35
N GLU A 240 7.08 2.37 -6.68
CA GLU A 240 5.78 2.60 -7.33
C GLU A 240 5.72 3.97 -8.03
N TYR A 241 6.37 5.00 -7.49
CA TYR A 241 6.48 6.30 -8.15
C TYR A 241 7.18 6.20 -9.50
N TYR A 242 8.35 5.56 -9.56
CA TYR A 242 9.12 5.47 -10.79
C TYR A 242 8.58 4.42 -11.78
N LEU A 243 8.11 3.29 -11.28
CA LEU A 243 7.70 2.12 -12.08
C LEU A 243 6.18 1.93 -12.12
N SER A 244 5.41 3.01 -11.99
CA SER A 244 3.94 2.98 -11.98
C SER A 244 3.29 2.46 -13.26
N ASP A 245 4.01 2.43 -14.38
CA ASP A 245 3.58 1.90 -15.67
C ASP A 245 3.63 0.36 -15.72
N LEU A 246 4.22 -0.28 -14.71
CA LEU A 246 4.46 -1.71 -14.69
C LEU A 246 3.46 -2.45 -13.81
N GLN A 247 3.22 -3.71 -14.14
CA GLN A 247 2.40 -4.61 -13.32
C GLN A 247 3.24 -5.19 -12.16
N LEU A 248 3.51 -4.37 -11.17
CA LEU A 248 4.25 -4.73 -9.96
C LEU A 248 3.31 -4.88 -8.76
N ASN A 249 3.74 -5.70 -7.81
CA ASN A 249 3.18 -5.77 -6.47
C ASN A 249 4.32 -5.59 -5.47
N VAL A 250 4.49 -4.37 -4.95
CA VAL A 250 5.56 -4.03 -4.01
C VAL A 250 5.05 -4.19 -2.58
N ILE A 251 5.74 -5.04 -1.81
CA ILE A 251 5.30 -5.50 -0.49
C ILE A 251 6.38 -5.16 0.53
N PRO A 252 6.14 -4.19 1.41
CA PRO A 252 7.05 -3.90 2.51
C PRO A 252 6.90 -4.97 3.61
N LEU A 253 8.02 -5.39 4.16
CA LEU A 253 8.10 -6.47 5.16
C LEU A 253 8.62 -5.99 6.53
N GLY A 254 8.87 -4.68 6.69
CA GLY A 254 9.29 -4.10 7.95
C GLY A 254 10.75 -4.41 8.31
N GLY A 255 11.66 -4.42 7.33
CA GLY A 255 13.11 -4.49 7.51
C GLY A 255 13.81 -5.70 6.89
N CYS A 256 15.13 -5.59 6.73
CA CYS A 256 16.01 -6.55 6.07
C CYS A 256 15.85 -7.99 6.61
N ALA A 257 15.81 -8.16 7.93
CA ALA A 257 15.70 -9.48 8.55
C ALA A 257 14.41 -10.23 8.17
N ASN A 258 13.31 -9.52 7.94
CA ASN A 258 12.06 -10.12 7.49
C ASN A 258 12.10 -10.48 6.01
N VAL A 259 12.62 -9.57 5.18
CA VAL A 259 12.83 -9.86 3.76
C VAL A 259 13.66 -11.13 3.59
N LYS A 260 14.76 -11.23 4.34
CA LYS A 260 15.61 -12.41 4.38
C LYS A 260 14.83 -13.67 4.80
N LYS A 261 14.07 -13.59 5.88
CA LYS A 261 13.33 -14.74 6.42
C LYS A 261 12.25 -15.21 5.45
N VAL A 262 11.51 -14.29 4.84
CA VAL A 262 10.52 -14.63 3.81
C VAL A 262 11.20 -15.24 2.58
N TYR A 263 12.36 -14.72 2.16
CA TYR A 263 13.15 -15.32 1.08
C TYR A 263 13.50 -16.78 1.39
N GLU A 264 13.97 -17.07 2.60
CA GLU A 264 14.33 -18.45 3.03
C GLU A 264 13.11 -19.39 2.96
N TYR A 265 11.94 -18.96 3.39
CA TYR A 265 10.70 -19.74 3.26
C TYR A 265 10.27 -19.97 1.80
N LEU A 266 10.50 -19.01 0.92
CA LEU A 266 10.16 -19.10 -0.50
C LEU A 266 11.20 -19.92 -1.29
N TYR A 267 12.43 -20.01 -0.78
CA TYR A 267 13.54 -20.64 -1.48
C TYR A 267 13.27 -22.12 -1.83
N GLY A 268 12.85 -22.91 -0.86
CA GLY A 268 12.59 -24.34 -1.03
C GLY A 268 11.52 -24.60 -2.13
N PRO A 269 10.31 -24.05 -1.98
CA PRO A 269 9.24 -24.22 -2.99
C PRO A 269 9.62 -23.72 -4.38
N LEU A 270 10.33 -22.59 -4.51
CA LEU A 270 10.67 -21.98 -5.79
C LEU A 270 11.91 -22.57 -6.44
N SER A 271 12.78 -23.25 -5.69
CA SER A 271 13.95 -23.96 -6.22
C SER A 271 13.58 -25.23 -6.96
N ASN A 272 12.44 -25.85 -6.65
CA ASN A 272 12.01 -27.09 -7.26
C ASN A 272 11.24 -26.83 -8.55
N LYS A 273 11.93 -26.93 -9.71
CA LYS A 273 11.32 -26.75 -11.03
C LYS A 273 10.12 -27.67 -11.29
N GLU A 274 10.10 -28.87 -10.77
CA GLU A 274 9.01 -29.83 -11.03
C GLU A 274 7.67 -29.40 -10.45
N LEU A 275 7.67 -28.72 -9.30
CA LEU A 275 6.46 -28.17 -8.70
C LEU A 275 5.80 -27.08 -9.55
N PHE A 276 6.59 -26.37 -10.36
CA PHE A 276 6.10 -25.29 -11.22
C PHE A 276 5.86 -25.73 -12.67
N GLN A 277 6.55 -26.76 -13.17
CA GLN A 277 6.39 -27.24 -14.55
C GLN A 277 5.11 -28.07 -14.76
N LYS A 278 4.50 -28.63 -13.73
CA LYS A 278 3.22 -29.37 -13.84
C LYS A 278 2.03 -28.52 -14.29
N GLY A 279 2.15 -27.23 -14.32
CA GLY A 279 1.13 -26.29 -14.79
C GLY A 279 1.57 -25.47 -16.00
N ARG A 280 1.90 -26.04 -17.12
CA ARG A 280 1.97 -25.51 -18.51
C ARG A 280 2.02 -23.98 -18.75
N ILE A 281 2.45 -23.17 -17.80
CA ILE A 281 2.58 -21.72 -17.94
C ILE A 281 4.04 -21.36 -17.71
N GLU A 282 4.73 -20.97 -18.77
CA GLU A 282 5.98 -20.21 -18.64
C GLU A 282 5.66 -18.90 -17.93
N LYS A 283 5.73 -18.91 -16.60
CA LYS A 283 5.53 -17.67 -15.83
C LYS A 283 6.70 -16.74 -16.12
N ARG A 284 6.37 -15.57 -16.63
CA ARG A 284 7.32 -14.47 -16.86
C ARG A 284 7.54 -13.61 -15.63
N ASN A 285 6.61 -13.64 -14.67
CA ASN A 285 6.70 -12.88 -13.43
C ASN A 285 7.69 -13.49 -12.45
N ARG A 286 8.26 -12.67 -11.58
CA ARG A 286 9.33 -13.03 -10.64
C ARG A 286 8.99 -12.56 -9.22
N ILE A 287 9.72 -13.06 -8.25
CA ILE A 287 9.77 -12.52 -6.89
C ILE A 287 11.19 -11.98 -6.68
N ILE A 288 11.30 -10.71 -6.37
CA ILE A 288 12.57 -10.02 -6.13
C ILE A 288 12.55 -9.51 -4.70
N CYS A 289 13.46 -10.00 -3.88
CA CYS A 289 13.73 -9.46 -2.56
C CYS A 289 14.80 -8.39 -2.69
N LEU A 290 14.48 -7.17 -2.31
CA LEU A 290 15.37 -6.01 -2.40
C LEU A 290 15.56 -5.44 -1.01
N VAL A 291 16.82 -5.24 -0.63
CA VAL A 291 17.22 -4.68 0.66
C VAL A 291 18.32 -3.64 0.47
N ASP A 292 18.47 -2.80 1.47
CA ASP A 292 19.61 -1.90 1.57
C ASP A 292 20.91 -2.69 1.86
N THR A 293 22.06 -2.09 1.65
CA THR A 293 23.31 -2.68 2.10
C THR A 293 23.62 -2.21 3.51
N ASP A 294 23.32 -3.09 4.47
CA ASP A 294 23.56 -2.85 5.89
C ASP A 294 24.76 -3.69 6.39
N VAL A 295 25.57 -3.12 7.26
CA VAL A 295 26.79 -3.79 7.76
C VAL A 295 26.46 -5.06 8.55
N LEU A 296 25.30 -5.09 9.21
CA LEU A 296 24.90 -6.14 10.15
C LEU A 296 23.92 -7.18 9.62
N CYS A 297 23.16 -6.89 8.57
CA CYS A 297 21.92 -7.63 8.28
C CYS A 297 21.98 -8.55 7.06
N THR A 298 23.05 -8.57 6.28
CA THR A 298 23.06 -9.22 4.98
C THR A 298 23.75 -10.56 4.89
N ASP A 299 24.05 -11.25 6.02
CA ASP A 299 24.59 -12.60 5.97
C ASP A 299 23.47 -13.61 5.73
N MET A 300 23.53 -14.30 4.60
CA MET A 300 22.63 -15.38 4.23
C MET A 300 23.43 -16.66 3.97
N SER A 301 22.86 -17.78 4.39
CA SER A 301 23.45 -19.11 4.16
C SER A 301 23.10 -19.71 2.81
N VAL A 302 22.20 -19.06 2.05
CA VAL A 302 21.71 -19.55 0.76
C VAL A 302 22.07 -18.58 -0.36
N SER A 303 22.21 -19.12 -1.59
CA SER A 303 22.46 -18.30 -2.77
C SER A 303 21.33 -17.32 -3.01
N SER A 304 21.67 -16.10 -3.43
CA SER A 304 20.73 -15.05 -3.78
C SER A 304 19.91 -15.33 -5.03
N ASP A 305 20.26 -16.37 -5.80
CA ASP A 305 19.56 -16.78 -7.00
C ASP A 305 19.16 -18.24 -6.96
N VAL A 306 17.90 -18.55 -7.20
CA VAL A 306 17.45 -19.93 -7.40
C VAL A 306 17.62 -20.35 -8.86
N LYS A 307 17.93 -21.62 -9.11
CA LYS A 307 18.11 -22.20 -10.46
C LYS A 307 16.89 -22.04 -11.37
N SER A 308 15.72 -21.81 -10.81
CA SER A 308 14.50 -21.57 -11.59
C SER A 308 14.42 -20.15 -12.17
N HIS A 309 15.27 -19.24 -11.72
CA HIS A 309 15.20 -17.81 -12.05
C HIS A 309 13.85 -17.14 -11.73
N LEU A 310 13.15 -17.65 -10.71
CA LEU A 310 11.87 -17.13 -10.25
C LEU A 310 11.97 -16.28 -8.98
N LEU A 311 13.03 -16.49 -8.19
CA LEU A 311 13.28 -15.82 -6.93
C LEU A 311 14.69 -15.24 -6.92
N PHE A 312 14.79 -13.96 -6.62
CA PHE A 312 16.07 -13.23 -6.56
C PHE A 312 16.19 -12.49 -5.23
N PHE A 313 17.42 -12.41 -4.72
CA PHE A 313 17.76 -11.54 -3.61
C PHE A 313 18.78 -10.52 -4.09
N ARG A 314 18.50 -9.23 -3.90
CA ARG A 314 19.37 -8.14 -4.36
C ARG A 314 19.53 -7.10 -3.26
N ARG A 315 20.71 -6.46 -3.27
CA ARG A 315 21.04 -5.34 -2.38
C ARG A 315 21.33 -4.11 -3.22
N LEU A 316 20.97 -2.95 -2.68
CA LEU A 316 21.46 -1.67 -3.17
C LEU A 316 22.93 -1.52 -2.74
N LEU A 317 23.80 -1.16 -3.67
CA LEU A 317 25.21 -0.90 -3.38
C LEU A 317 25.69 0.33 -4.14
N HIS A 318 26.30 1.25 -3.43
CA HIS A 318 27.05 2.35 -4.01
C HIS A 318 28.45 1.86 -4.38
N GLU A 319 28.80 1.92 -5.65
CA GLU A 319 30.11 1.48 -6.14
C GLU A 319 31.16 2.60 -6.05
N GLU A 320 32.46 2.25 -6.22
CA GLU A 320 33.57 3.20 -6.10
C GLU A 320 33.58 4.28 -7.19
N ASP A 321 32.96 4.00 -8.34
CA ASP A 321 32.78 4.93 -9.47
C ASP A 321 31.53 5.81 -9.32
N HIS A 322 30.88 5.76 -8.12
CA HIS A 322 29.70 6.53 -7.76
C HIS A 322 28.43 6.13 -8.54
N GLU A 323 28.44 4.95 -9.12
CA GLU A 323 27.24 4.33 -9.68
C GLU A 323 26.52 3.49 -8.59
N VAL A 324 25.23 3.28 -8.77
CA VAL A 324 24.42 2.45 -7.88
C VAL A 324 24.03 1.20 -8.61
N ALA A 325 24.44 0.07 -8.07
CA ALA A 325 24.15 -1.24 -8.62
C ALA A 325 23.17 -2.02 -7.73
N LEU A 326 22.43 -2.93 -8.37
CA LEU A 326 21.74 -4.04 -7.70
C LEU A 326 22.69 -5.23 -7.68
N VAL A 327 23.30 -5.49 -6.54
CA VAL A 327 24.28 -6.57 -6.37
C VAL A 327 23.67 -7.81 -5.75
N LYS A 328 24.33 -8.95 -5.93
CA LYS A 328 23.97 -10.19 -5.25
C LYS A 328 24.39 -10.13 -3.78
N ASN A 329 23.77 -10.99 -2.97
CA ASN A 329 24.09 -11.04 -1.53
C ASN A 329 25.54 -11.47 -1.28
N GLU A 330 26.10 -12.31 -2.16
CA GLU A 330 27.47 -12.82 -2.10
C GLU A 330 28.52 -11.78 -2.44
N ASP A 331 28.15 -10.69 -3.11
CA ASP A 331 29.07 -9.64 -3.53
C ASP A 331 29.62 -8.87 -2.31
N PRO A 332 30.83 -8.29 -2.40
CA PRO A 332 31.42 -7.57 -1.28
C PRO A 332 30.57 -6.43 -0.74
N LYS A 333 30.54 -6.29 0.59
CA LYS A 333 29.85 -5.20 1.29
C LYS A 333 30.83 -4.07 1.53
N LYS A 334 31.06 -3.21 0.54
CA LYS A 334 32.08 -2.14 0.67
C LYS A 334 31.52 -0.88 1.34
N PHE A 335 30.28 -0.49 1.01
CA PHE A 335 29.68 0.75 1.49
C PHE A 335 28.24 0.50 1.92
N PRO A 336 27.86 0.87 3.16
CA PRO A 336 26.44 0.97 3.54
C PRO A 336 25.71 1.88 2.57
N THR A 337 24.54 1.45 2.11
CA THR A 337 23.75 2.19 1.12
C THR A 337 22.27 2.04 1.45
N GLU A 338 21.63 3.16 1.72
CA GLU A 338 20.18 3.24 1.95
C GLU A 338 19.47 3.75 0.70
N VAL A 339 18.17 3.45 0.57
CA VAL A 339 17.39 3.87 -0.59
C VAL A 339 17.35 5.39 -0.78
N GLU A 340 17.36 6.16 0.32
CA GLU A 340 17.41 7.62 0.30
C GLU A 340 18.70 8.18 -0.32
N GLU A 341 19.77 7.40 -0.35
CA GLU A 341 21.05 7.81 -0.94
C GLU A 341 21.13 7.59 -2.45
N VAL A 342 20.15 6.88 -3.04
CA VAL A 342 20.20 6.39 -4.44
C VAL A 342 19.03 6.88 -5.30
N LEU A 343 18.38 7.95 -4.86
CA LEU A 343 17.28 8.60 -5.57
C LEU A 343 17.80 9.64 -6.58
N GLU A 344 16.88 10.26 -7.30
CA GLU A 344 17.20 11.37 -8.20
C GLU A 344 17.65 12.59 -7.38
N PRO A 345 18.86 13.13 -7.62
CA PRO A 345 19.50 14.09 -6.72
C PRO A 345 18.74 15.40 -6.55
N LYS A 346 18.28 15.98 -7.68
CA LYS A 346 17.62 17.30 -7.65
C LYS A 346 16.27 17.21 -6.97
N LEU A 347 15.49 16.17 -7.28
CA LEU A 347 14.17 15.95 -6.70
C LEU A 347 14.28 15.70 -5.18
N PHE A 348 15.29 14.95 -4.75
CA PHE A 348 15.54 14.71 -3.34
C PHE A 348 15.96 15.98 -2.60
N TYR A 349 16.84 16.80 -3.20
CA TYR A 349 17.22 18.10 -2.65
C TYR A 349 16.00 19.02 -2.49
N ASP A 350 15.15 19.13 -3.50
CA ASP A 350 13.94 19.97 -3.47
C ASP A 350 12.95 19.48 -2.41
N THR A 351 12.85 18.16 -2.23
CA THR A 351 12.05 17.55 -1.16
C THR A 351 12.57 17.94 0.21
N LEU A 352 13.89 17.80 0.45
CA LEU A 352 14.50 18.19 1.71
C LEU A 352 14.38 19.69 1.96
N ASN A 353 14.60 20.52 0.93
CA ASN A 353 14.45 21.96 1.05
C ASN A 353 13.07 22.38 1.53
N THR A 354 12.03 21.76 0.96
CA THR A 354 10.63 22.00 1.37
C THR A 354 10.37 21.53 2.82
N LEU A 355 10.84 20.35 3.17
CA LEU A 355 10.52 19.75 4.47
C LEU A 355 11.33 20.34 5.62
N ILE A 356 12.60 20.69 5.40
CA ILE A 356 13.41 21.37 6.42
C ILE A 356 12.84 22.75 6.71
N ASP A 357 12.33 23.47 5.71
CA ASP A 357 11.64 24.75 5.93
C ASP A 357 10.40 24.60 6.82
N ILE A 358 9.63 23.53 6.65
CA ILE A 358 8.39 23.29 7.41
C ILE A 358 8.66 22.68 8.78
N HIS A 359 9.47 21.61 8.85
CA HIS A 359 9.62 20.76 10.03
C HIS A 359 10.99 20.88 10.73
N GLY A 360 11.96 21.49 10.07
CA GLY A 360 13.32 21.59 10.61
C GLY A 360 13.39 22.46 11.87
N THR A 361 14.24 22.06 12.80
CA THR A 361 14.63 22.90 13.94
C THR A 361 15.43 24.13 13.46
N VAL A 362 15.59 25.12 14.35
CA VAL A 362 16.38 26.34 14.03
C VAL A 362 17.81 25.97 13.58
N ASP A 363 18.44 25.03 14.28
CA ASP A 363 19.80 24.55 13.95
C ASP A 363 19.81 23.85 12.57
N GLN A 364 18.87 22.97 12.29
CA GLN A 364 18.76 22.29 11.00
C GLN A 364 18.55 23.27 9.84
N LYS A 365 17.72 24.30 10.01
CA LYS A 365 17.50 25.34 9.00
C LYS A 365 18.76 26.19 8.78
N GLU A 366 19.47 26.53 9.86
CA GLU A 366 20.72 27.26 9.77
C GLU A 366 21.79 26.46 9.02
N VAL A 367 21.96 25.18 9.39
CA VAL A 367 22.87 24.27 8.72
C VAL A 367 22.51 24.14 7.24
N TRP A 368 21.24 23.88 6.92
CA TRP A 368 20.74 23.71 5.54
C TRP A 368 21.01 24.94 4.67
N SER A 369 20.76 26.15 5.20
CA SER A 369 20.96 27.42 4.48
C SER A 369 22.40 27.67 4.06
N ALA A 370 23.33 26.96 4.63
CA ALA A 370 24.78 27.12 4.33
C ALA A 370 25.24 26.23 3.18
N TYR A 371 24.34 25.44 2.61
CA TYR A 371 24.61 24.55 1.47
C TYR A 371 23.78 24.92 0.27
N VAL A 372 24.27 24.58 -0.91
CA VAL A 372 23.56 24.65 -2.19
C VAL A 372 23.59 23.29 -2.86
N PHE A 373 22.69 23.10 -3.79
CA PHE A 373 22.61 21.87 -4.59
C PHE A 373 23.89 21.70 -5.44
N ASN A 374 24.39 20.47 -5.47
CA ASN A 374 25.47 20.06 -6.35
C ASN A 374 24.91 19.53 -7.68
N GLU A 375 25.00 20.33 -8.73
CA GLU A 375 24.51 19.95 -10.07
C GLU A 375 25.28 18.77 -10.70
N HIS A 376 26.43 18.42 -10.16
CA HIS A 376 27.26 17.30 -10.65
C HIS A 376 27.01 16.00 -9.91
N SER A 377 26.18 16.02 -8.87
CA SER A 377 25.85 14.80 -8.12
C SER A 377 25.04 13.83 -8.96
N LYS A 378 25.44 12.57 -8.97
CA LYS A 378 24.73 11.48 -9.67
C LYS A 378 23.69 10.80 -8.79
N THR A 379 23.80 10.94 -7.47
CA THR A 379 22.94 10.27 -6.48
C THR A 379 22.49 11.24 -5.40
N SER A 380 21.50 10.88 -4.61
CA SER A 380 20.94 11.70 -3.53
C SER A 380 21.76 11.67 -2.23
N ARG A 381 22.97 11.17 -2.27
CA ARG A 381 23.82 10.99 -1.09
C ARG A 381 24.18 12.32 -0.43
N ILE A 382 24.07 12.37 0.90
CA ILE A 382 24.43 13.55 1.72
C ILE A 382 25.90 13.49 2.16
N LYS A 383 26.39 12.29 2.53
CA LYS A 383 27.76 12.08 3.01
C LYS A 383 28.70 11.69 1.85
N GLY A 384 29.99 11.86 2.04
CA GLY A 384 31.01 11.51 1.04
C GLY A 384 31.33 12.65 0.07
N ASP A 385 32.21 12.36 -0.89
CA ASP A 385 32.79 13.35 -1.82
C ASP A 385 31.78 13.78 -2.91
N GLU A 386 30.81 12.93 -3.24
CA GLU A 386 29.70 13.19 -4.22
C GLU A 386 28.40 13.61 -3.58
N SER A 387 28.48 14.31 -2.47
CA SER A 387 27.29 14.84 -1.81
C SER A 387 26.47 15.73 -2.73
N ILE A 388 25.14 15.65 -2.64
CA ILE A 388 24.23 16.63 -3.26
C ILE A 388 24.39 18.04 -2.67
N LEU A 389 25.19 18.21 -1.63
CA LEU A 389 25.37 19.45 -0.90
C LEU A 389 26.77 19.99 -1.06
N ILE A 390 26.87 21.20 -1.61
CA ILE A 390 28.10 21.99 -1.67
C ILE A 390 28.03 23.14 -0.65
N PRO A 391 29.04 23.35 0.22
CA PRO A 391 29.01 24.45 1.17
C PRO A 391 29.18 25.81 0.48
N ASN A 392 28.33 26.77 0.82
CA ASN A 392 28.39 28.14 0.33
C ASN A 392 29.63 28.92 0.83
N LYS A 393 30.27 28.49 1.92
CA LYS A 393 31.41 29.16 2.55
C LYS A 393 32.46 28.13 3.00
N LEU A 394 33.74 28.47 2.76
CA LEU A 394 34.91 27.61 2.96
C LEU A 394 35.28 27.26 4.43
N LYS A 395 34.56 27.72 5.44
CA LYS A 395 34.87 27.47 6.85
C LYS A 395 33.68 26.89 7.61
N ARG A 396 33.37 25.59 7.40
CA ARG A 396 32.41 24.87 8.22
C ARG A 396 32.92 23.48 8.58
N ASN A 397 32.42 22.94 9.69
CA ASN A 397 32.63 21.55 10.03
C ASN A 397 31.64 20.67 9.21
N ILE A 398 32.02 20.43 7.96
CA ILE A 398 31.19 19.73 6.97
C ILE A 398 30.67 18.36 7.49
N ALA A 399 31.51 17.64 8.24
CA ALA A 399 31.10 16.34 8.79
C ALA A 399 30.02 16.46 9.84
N SER A 400 30.10 17.46 10.74
CA SER A 400 29.08 17.73 11.76
C SER A 400 27.79 18.20 11.11
N ASP A 401 27.83 19.12 10.17
CA ASP A 401 26.69 19.66 9.46
C ASP A 401 25.92 18.54 8.70
N LYS A 402 26.65 17.69 8.00
CA LYS A 402 26.07 16.56 7.28
C LYS A 402 25.41 15.55 8.22
N ASN A 403 25.91 15.35 9.43
CA ASN A 403 25.26 14.52 10.44
C ASN A 403 23.94 15.12 10.95
N VAL A 404 23.84 16.45 11.08
CA VAL A 404 22.59 17.13 11.45
C VAL A 404 21.52 16.88 10.38
N ILE A 405 21.89 16.97 9.09
CA ILE A 405 20.99 16.74 7.97
C ILE A 405 20.58 15.26 7.88
N THR A 406 21.51 14.32 8.03
CA THR A 406 21.16 12.89 8.03
C THR A 406 20.26 12.53 9.21
N GLY A 407 20.49 13.11 10.40
CA GLY A 407 19.60 12.94 11.54
C GLY A 407 18.17 13.45 11.28
N PHE A 408 18.03 14.53 10.48
CA PHE A 408 16.71 14.96 10.02
C PHE A 408 16.09 13.91 9.08
N ILE A 409 16.85 13.39 8.12
CA ILE A 409 16.37 12.36 7.17
C ILE A 409 15.93 11.13 7.95
N ASP A 410 16.73 10.59 8.85
CA ASP A 410 16.43 9.38 9.63
C ASP A 410 15.15 9.51 10.44
N SER A 411 14.91 10.69 11.02
CA SER A 411 13.70 10.95 11.81
C SER A 411 12.45 11.23 10.97
N HIS A 412 12.60 11.51 9.67
CA HIS A 412 11.47 11.95 8.80
C HIS A 412 11.32 11.12 7.52
N LYS A 413 11.94 9.93 7.40
CA LYS A 413 11.91 9.08 6.19
C LYS A 413 10.51 8.97 5.58
N HIS A 414 9.48 8.68 6.40
CA HIS A 414 8.11 8.52 5.94
C HIS A 414 7.52 9.80 5.31
N ILE A 415 7.78 10.96 5.91
CA ILE A 415 7.30 12.27 5.42
C ILE A 415 8.07 12.62 4.15
N ILE A 416 9.38 12.37 4.12
CA ILE A 416 10.24 12.60 2.94
C ILE A 416 9.73 11.80 1.76
N ALA A 417 9.51 10.48 1.91
CA ALA A 417 8.99 9.65 0.85
C ALA A 417 7.60 10.12 0.37
N SER A 418 6.73 10.53 1.29
CA SER A 418 5.40 11.04 0.95
C SER A 418 5.47 12.36 0.17
N GLN A 419 6.35 13.28 0.56
CA GLN A 419 6.56 14.56 -0.13
C GLN A 419 7.23 14.35 -1.49
N TYR A 420 8.24 13.49 -1.56
CA TYR A 420 8.98 13.18 -2.78
C TYR A 420 8.05 12.77 -3.94
N ILE A 421 7.10 11.88 -3.68
CA ILE A 421 6.19 11.39 -4.70
C ILE A 421 5.12 12.40 -5.13
N THR A 422 5.00 13.55 -4.45
CA THR A 422 4.08 14.63 -4.87
C THR A 422 4.65 15.49 -6.00
N PHE A 423 5.96 15.51 -6.16
CA PHE A 423 6.59 16.25 -7.26
C PHE A 423 6.34 15.57 -8.62
N PRO A 424 6.25 16.33 -9.70
CA PRO A 424 6.16 15.76 -11.04
C PRO A 424 7.45 15.00 -11.39
N LYS A 425 7.31 13.90 -12.11
CA LYS A 425 8.47 13.12 -12.58
C LYS A 425 9.35 13.96 -13.49
N THR A 426 10.64 14.03 -13.20
CA THR A 426 11.63 14.79 -14.00
C THR A 426 12.00 14.09 -15.32
N GLY A 427 11.56 12.83 -15.50
CA GLY A 427 11.99 11.98 -16.60
C GLY A 427 13.31 11.26 -16.35
N VAL A 428 14.04 11.64 -15.30
CA VAL A 428 15.27 10.95 -14.87
C VAL A 428 14.88 9.79 -13.96
N VAL A 429 15.27 8.58 -14.33
CA VAL A 429 15.06 7.37 -13.53
C VAL A 429 16.41 6.88 -13.02
N PRO A 430 16.59 6.71 -11.71
CA PRO A 430 17.82 6.12 -11.14
C PRO A 430 18.20 4.80 -11.79
N GLU A 431 19.50 4.56 -12.00
CA GLU A 431 19.99 3.42 -12.78
C GLU A 431 19.60 2.07 -12.16
N TRP A 432 19.68 1.96 -10.83
CA TRP A 432 19.25 0.75 -10.14
C TRP A 432 17.77 0.40 -10.38
N LEU A 433 16.90 1.39 -10.58
CA LEU A 433 15.49 1.16 -10.93
C LEU A 433 15.32 0.68 -12.38
N LYS A 434 16.18 1.11 -13.30
CA LYS A 434 16.21 0.58 -14.66
C LYS A 434 16.65 -0.88 -14.65
N THR A 435 17.66 -1.20 -13.84
CA THR A 435 18.12 -2.57 -13.61
C THR A 435 17.04 -3.43 -12.97
N LEU A 436 16.36 -2.90 -11.95
CA LEU A 436 15.21 -3.58 -11.31
C LEU A 436 14.08 -3.85 -12.32
N LYS A 437 13.76 -2.89 -13.17
CA LYS A 437 12.81 -3.04 -14.27
C LYS A 437 13.21 -4.15 -15.24
N SER A 438 14.48 -4.17 -15.64
CA SER A 438 15.01 -5.21 -16.51
C SER A 438 14.95 -6.58 -15.84
N LEU A 439 15.37 -6.69 -14.59
CA LEU A 439 15.30 -7.91 -13.80
C LEU A 439 13.86 -8.41 -13.65
N ALA A 440 12.88 -7.51 -13.54
CA ALA A 440 11.47 -7.87 -13.37
C ALA A 440 10.85 -8.48 -14.63
N TYR A 441 11.29 -8.09 -15.84
CA TYR A 441 10.59 -8.40 -17.08
C TYR A 441 11.42 -9.11 -18.15
N ASN A 442 12.75 -9.11 -18.06
CA ASN A 442 13.60 -9.75 -19.08
C ASN A 442 14.14 -11.09 -18.57
N PRO A 443 13.73 -12.24 -19.17
CA PRO A 443 14.16 -13.57 -18.72
C PRO A 443 15.64 -13.86 -19.02
N GLU A 444 16.30 -13.08 -19.87
CA GLU A 444 17.65 -13.38 -20.39
C GLU A 444 18.75 -12.45 -19.83
N THR A 445 18.45 -11.57 -18.89
CA THR A 445 19.47 -10.70 -18.31
C THR A 445 20.15 -11.42 -17.14
N PRO A 446 21.35 -12.05 -17.35
CA PRO A 446 22.22 -12.39 -16.25
C PRO A 446 22.84 -11.08 -15.75
N LEU A 447 22.63 -10.75 -14.48
CA LEU A 447 23.44 -9.76 -13.77
C LEU A 447 24.70 -10.42 -13.26
#